data_1864dfe1cd50d299724de52657d2b650
#
_entry.id   1864dfe1cd50d299724de52657d2b650
#
_cell.length_a   1.000
_cell.length_b   1.000
_cell.length_c   1.000
_cell.angle_alpha   90.00
_cell.angle_beta   90.00
_cell.angle_gamma   90.00
#
_symmetry.space_group_name_H-M   'P 1'
#
loop_
_entity.id
_entity.type
_entity.pdbx_description
1 polymer ?
#
loop_
_entity_poly.entity_id
_entity_poly.type
_entity_poly.pdbx_seq_one_letter_code
_entity_poly.pdbx_strand_id
1 'polypeptide(L)'
;MVRLVKEKEAGKKKPGRPSELMIEEQVLIALEYWREYRSYYHIGLDWEVSESTACRTVHKIENILIRSGKFSLPGKKSLLYPPLNTDLIVMDVMESPIERPTKHQKIFYSGKQKEHTLKTQLIIEQKTLKIICLKHGKGKNHDFRLFKNSGIKFRELLKLIADKGYQGIAKIHKKA
;
A
#
# COMPACT_ATOMS: atom_id res chain seq x y z
N MET A 1 8.52 -8.81 12.15
CA MET A 1 7.09 -8.86 12.50
C MET A 1 6.85 -9.57 13.82
N VAL A 2 7.15 -10.87 13.95
CA VAL A 2 6.92 -11.68 15.18
C VAL A 2 7.39 -10.97 16.46
N ARG A 3 8.65 -10.48 16.49
CA ARG A 3 9.19 -9.77 17.67
C ARG A 3 8.31 -8.61 18.12
N LEU A 4 7.82 -7.79 17.18
CA LEU A 4 6.94 -6.66 17.51
C LEU A 4 5.60 -7.10 18.08
N VAL A 5 5.05 -8.20 17.57
CA VAL A 5 3.81 -8.75 18.10
C VAL A 5 4.03 -9.28 19.51
N LYS A 6 5.14 -10.01 19.75
CA LYS A 6 5.52 -10.49 21.09
C LYS A 6 5.69 -9.34 22.09
N GLU A 7 6.42 -8.29 21.71
CA GLU A 7 6.62 -7.09 22.54
C GLU A 7 5.26 -6.43 22.88
N LYS A 8 4.34 -6.35 21.93
CA LYS A 8 3.01 -5.75 22.13
C LYS A 8 2.12 -6.60 23.03
N GLU A 9 2.14 -7.92 22.83
CA GLU A 9 1.37 -8.86 23.67
C GLU A 9 1.86 -8.86 25.12
N ALA A 10 3.19 -8.90 25.33
CA ALA A 10 3.80 -8.83 26.67
C ALA A 10 3.46 -7.54 27.43
N GLY A 11 3.27 -6.43 26.72
CA GLY A 11 2.91 -5.14 27.30
C GLY A 11 1.42 -4.96 27.64
N LYS A 12 0.57 -5.95 27.45
CA LYS A 12 -0.85 -5.87 27.79
C LYS A 12 -1.08 -5.94 29.30
N LYS A 13 -1.76 -4.94 29.86
CA LYS A 13 -2.13 -4.91 31.28
C LYS A 13 -3.14 -6.02 31.65
N LYS A 14 -4.02 -6.39 30.70
CA LYS A 14 -5.01 -7.47 30.87
C LYS A 14 -4.88 -8.41 29.67
N PRO A 15 -4.31 -9.61 29.84
CA PRO A 15 -4.02 -10.50 28.70
C PRO A 15 -5.28 -11.08 28.05
N GLY A 16 -6.41 -11.16 28.76
CA GLY A 16 -7.63 -11.78 28.26
C GLY A 16 -7.51 -13.31 28.13
N ARG A 17 -8.44 -13.95 27.41
CA ARG A 17 -8.36 -15.39 27.09
C ARG A 17 -7.15 -15.63 26.17
N PRO A 18 -6.29 -16.62 26.47
CA PRO A 18 -5.19 -17.00 25.58
C PRO A 18 -5.71 -17.36 24.19
N SER A 19 -4.94 -17.00 23.17
CA SER A 19 -5.22 -17.41 21.79
C SER A 19 -4.81 -18.87 21.60
N GLU A 20 -5.59 -19.63 20.85
CA GLU A 20 -5.24 -20.98 20.42
C GLU A 20 -4.08 -20.95 19.41
N LEU A 21 -3.95 -19.87 18.64
CA LEU A 21 -2.87 -19.66 17.68
C LEU A 21 -1.64 -19.05 18.35
N MET A 22 -0.47 -19.62 18.07
CA MET A 22 0.82 -19.02 18.43
C MET A 22 1.01 -17.68 17.71
N ILE A 23 1.88 -16.84 18.23
CA ILE A 23 2.13 -15.51 17.63
C ILE A 23 2.70 -15.64 16.21
N GLU A 24 3.55 -16.61 15.99
CA GLU A 24 4.10 -16.97 14.69
C GLU A 24 3.02 -17.31 13.68
N GLU A 25 2.07 -18.14 14.08
CA GLU A 25 0.92 -18.54 13.25
C GLU A 25 0.01 -17.35 12.93
N GLN A 26 -0.25 -16.50 13.91
CA GLN A 26 -1.01 -15.27 13.69
C GLN A 26 -0.36 -14.36 12.63
N VAL A 27 0.98 -14.26 12.63
CA VAL A 27 1.72 -13.50 11.62
C VAL A 27 1.65 -14.19 10.26
N LEU A 28 1.76 -15.53 10.20
CA LEU A 28 1.64 -16.29 8.95
C LEU A 28 0.25 -16.15 8.32
N ILE A 29 -0.81 -16.26 9.10
CA ILE A 29 -2.20 -16.00 8.64
C ILE A 29 -2.33 -14.61 7.99
N ALA A 30 -1.76 -13.58 8.61
CA ALA A 30 -1.82 -12.24 8.04
C ALA A 30 -1.01 -12.13 6.73
N LEU A 31 0.16 -12.76 6.65
CA LEU A 31 0.98 -12.79 5.44
C LEU A 31 0.30 -13.56 4.30
N GLU A 32 -0.33 -14.68 4.59
CA GLU A 32 -1.12 -15.46 3.64
C GLU A 32 -2.27 -14.64 3.07
N TYR A 33 -3.04 -13.99 3.93
CA TYR A 33 -4.15 -13.12 3.52
C TYR A 33 -3.67 -12.00 2.57
N TRP A 34 -2.58 -11.32 2.87
CA TRP A 34 -2.07 -10.24 2.03
C TRP A 34 -1.47 -10.72 0.71
N ARG A 35 -0.90 -11.90 0.70
CA ARG A 35 -0.24 -12.44 -0.51
C ARG A 35 -1.25 -13.05 -1.48
N GLU A 36 -2.19 -13.86 -0.99
CA GLU A 36 -3.00 -14.74 -1.82
C GLU A 36 -4.43 -14.22 -2.03
N TYR A 37 -4.84 -13.20 -1.30
CA TYR A 37 -6.19 -12.63 -1.39
C TYR A 37 -7.32 -13.64 -1.14
N ARG A 38 -7.05 -14.68 -0.34
CA ARG A 38 -8.04 -15.68 0.06
C ARG A 38 -9.06 -15.07 1.01
N SER A 39 -10.29 -15.62 0.97
CA SER A 39 -11.29 -15.21 1.96
C SER A 39 -10.92 -15.68 3.37
N TYR A 40 -11.37 -14.97 4.39
CA TYR A 40 -11.18 -15.39 5.78
C TYR A 40 -11.75 -16.76 6.06
N TYR A 41 -12.82 -17.17 5.35
CA TYR A 41 -13.39 -18.50 5.42
C TYR A 41 -12.38 -19.58 5.02
N HIS A 42 -11.74 -19.45 3.85
CA HIS A 42 -10.76 -20.43 3.39
C HIS A 42 -9.51 -20.48 4.28
N ILE A 43 -9.03 -19.31 4.74
CA ILE A 43 -7.93 -19.26 5.71
C ILE A 43 -8.35 -19.93 7.03
N GLY A 44 -9.58 -19.71 7.47
CA GLY A 44 -10.12 -20.36 8.66
C GLY A 44 -10.13 -21.89 8.57
N LEU A 45 -10.48 -22.43 7.40
CA LEU A 45 -10.45 -23.88 7.15
C LEU A 45 -9.02 -24.43 7.23
N ASP A 46 -8.05 -23.78 6.59
CA ASP A 46 -6.67 -24.27 6.54
C ASP A 46 -5.97 -24.22 7.91
N TRP A 47 -6.33 -23.24 8.73
CA TRP A 47 -5.77 -23.04 10.07
C TRP A 47 -6.64 -23.58 11.20
N GLU A 48 -7.70 -24.33 10.88
CA GLU A 48 -8.64 -24.94 11.84
C GLU A 48 -9.24 -23.93 12.84
N VAL A 49 -9.49 -22.70 12.37
CA VAL A 49 -10.09 -21.62 13.17
C VAL A 49 -11.35 -21.08 12.50
N SER A 50 -12.20 -20.42 13.27
CA SER A 50 -13.37 -19.76 12.69
C SER A 50 -12.98 -18.59 11.77
N GLU A 51 -13.80 -18.31 10.75
CA GLU A 51 -13.65 -17.13 9.88
C GLU A 51 -13.48 -15.83 10.69
N SER A 52 -14.27 -15.68 11.76
CA SER A 52 -14.17 -14.53 12.66
C SER A 52 -12.82 -14.45 13.38
N THR A 53 -12.21 -15.60 13.68
CA THR A 53 -10.87 -15.65 14.29
C THR A 53 -9.81 -15.26 13.28
N ALA A 54 -9.87 -15.77 12.05
CA ALA A 54 -8.99 -15.39 10.97
C ALA A 54 -9.04 -13.86 10.71
N CYS A 55 -10.25 -13.31 10.55
CA CYS A 55 -10.47 -11.87 10.35
C CYS A 55 -9.86 -11.04 11.49
N ARG A 56 -10.18 -11.37 12.75
CA ARG A 56 -9.64 -10.65 13.92
C ARG A 56 -8.13 -10.74 14.02
N THR A 57 -7.56 -11.89 13.64
CA THR A 57 -6.10 -12.12 13.64
C THR A 57 -5.42 -11.23 12.62
N VAL A 58 -5.90 -11.19 11.38
CA VAL A 58 -5.37 -10.30 10.34
C VAL A 58 -5.41 -8.84 10.80
N HIS A 59 -6.57 -8.34 11.21
CA HIS A 59 -6.70 -6.95 11.68
C HIS A 59 -5.85 -6.64 12.92
N LYS A 60 -5.69 -7.58 13.84
CA LYS A 60 -4.80 -7.42 14.99
C LYS A 60 -3.35 -7.20 14.54
N ILE A 61 -2.85 -8.06 13.65
CA ILE A 61 -1.48 -7.97 13.14
C ILE A 61 -1.27 -6.67 12.36
N GLU A 62 -2.19 -6.30 11.46
CA GLU A 62 -2.16 -5.03 10.73
C GLU A 62 -2.03 -3.84 11.68
N ASN A 63 -2.90 -3.76 12.68
CA ASN A 63 -2.90 -2.68 13.66
C ASN A 63 -1.58 -2.58 14.43
N ILE A 64 -1.00 -3.72 14.82
CA ILE A 64 0.26 -3.74 15.54
C ILE A 64 1.40 -3.23 14.65
N LEU A 65 1.47 -3.70 13.40
CA LEU A 65 2.53 -3.33 12.47
C LEU A 65 2.45 -1.85 12.08
N ILE A 66 1.25 -1.36 11.73
CA ILE A 66 1.04 0.05 11.37
C ILE A 66 1.42 0.97 12.54
N ARG A 67 0.95 0.67 13.75
CA ARG A 67 1.23 1.50 14.94
C ARG A 67 2.68 1.41 15.41
N SER A 68 3.43 0.41 14.98
CA SER A 68 4.85 0.28 15.34
C SER A 68 5.75 1.37 14.72
N GLY A 69 5.29 2.04 13.66
CA GLY A 69 6.05 2.99 12.85
C GLY A 69 7.21 2.39 12.05
N LYS A 70 7.49 1.07 12.21
CA LYS A 70 8.60 0.39 11.51
C LYS A 70 8.24 -0.05 10.10
N PHE A 71 6.96 -0.03 9.75
CA PHE A 71 6.42 -0.39 8.44
C PHE A 71 5.78 0.82 7.77
N SER A 72 6.55 1.90 7.63
CA SER A 72 6.16 3.12 6.93
C SER A 72 7.01 3.33 5.69
N LEU A 73 6.40 3.85 4.64
CA LEU A 73 7.13 4.27 3.46
C LEU A 73 7.95 5.54 3.77
N PRO A 74 9.09 5.75 3.08
CA PRO A 74 9.89 6.96 3.23
C PRO A 74 9.08 8.25 3.02
N GLY A 75 8.07 8.19 2.15
CA GLY A 75 7.15 9.27 1.87
C GLY A 75 7.73 10.32 0.90
N LYS A 76 6.86 11.23 0.45
CA LYS A 76 7.21 12.21 -0.58
C LYS A 76 8.32 13.19 -0.20
N LYS A 77 8.56 13.39 1.10
CA LYS A 77 9.64 14.27 1.57
C LYS A 77 11.02 13.73 1.21
N SER A 78 11.19 12.40 1.17
CA SER A 78 12.47 11.77 0.81
C SER A 78 12.88 11.99 -0.65
N LEU A 79 11.95 12.40 -1.51
CA LEU A 79 12.23 12.78 -2.91
C LEU A 79 12.89 14.16 -3.03
N LEU A 80 12.81 14.98 -1.98
CA LEU A 80 13.41 16.32 -1.91
C LEU A 80 14.74 16.32 -1.17
N TYR A 81 14.83 15.55 -0.08
CA TYR A 81 15.95 15.59 0.84
C TYR A 81 16.65 14.22 0.94
N PRO A 82 17.98 14.18 1.09
CA PRO A 82 18.66 12.93 1.45
C PRO A 82 18.02 12.34 2.71
N PRO A 83 17.86 11.00 2.83
CA PRO A 83 18.90 10.02 2.48
C PRO A 83 18.59 9.12 1.27
N LEU A 84 17.74 9.52 0.32
CA LEU A 84 17.53 8.67 -0.85
C LEU A 84 18.82 8.69 -1.69
N ASN A 85 19.62 7.63 -1.61
CA ASN A 85 20.84 7.43 -2.39
C ASN A 85 20.53 6.94 -3.82
N THR A 86 19.48 7.46 -4.44
CA THR A 86 19.14 7.12 -5.82
C THR A 86 19.09 8.35 -6.69
N ASP A 87 19.57 8.18 -7.92
CA ASP A 87 19.51 9.21 -8.95
C ASP A 87 18.38 8.94 -9.95
N LEU A 88 17.73 7.79 -9.86
CA LEU A 88 16.71 7.35 -10.79
C LEU A 88 15.53 6.72 -10.06
N ILE A 89 14.35 7.25 -10.35
CA ILE A 89 13.07 6.75 -9.87
C ILE A 89 12.17 6.41 -11.04
N VAL A 90 11.24 5.49 -10.79
CA VAL A 90 10.17 5.12 -11.73
C VAL A 90 8.83 5.49 -11.12
N MET A 91 7.96 6.08 -11.91
CA MET A 91 6.61 6.44 -11.52
C MET A 91 5.61 5.83 -12.48
N ASP A 92 4.62 5.15 -11.91
CA ASP A 92 3.53 4.54 -12.66
C ASP A 92 2.21 4.60 -11.89
N VAL A 93 1.09 4.32 -12.58
CA VAL A 93 -0.23 4.20 -11.98
C VAL A 93 -0.81 2.81 -12.24
N MET A 94 -1.04 2.10 -11.16
CA MET A 94 -1.81 0.86 -11.17
C MET A 94 -3.30 1.17 -11.00
N GLU A 95 -4.15 0.51 -11.78
CA GLU A 95 -5.59 0.50 -11.60
C GLU A 95 -6.04 -0.83 -10.99
N SER A 96 -6.75 -0.78 -9.88
CA SER A 96 -7.33 -1.94 -9.22
C SER A 96 -8.85 -1.90 -9.34
N PRO A 97 -9.50 -2.97 -9.85
CA PRO A 97 -10.95 -3.05 -9.89
C PRO A 97 -11.54 -3.00 -8.48
N ILE A 98 -12.72 -2.42 -8.38
CA ILE A 98 -13.48 -2.37 -7.12
C ILE A 98 -14.93 -2.75 -7.40
N GLU A 99 -15.62 -3.23 -6.39
CA GLU A 99 -17.06 -3.40 -6.46
C GLU A 99 -17.74 -2.08 -6.83
N ARG A 100 -18.84 -2.20 -7.58
CA ARG A 100 -19.61 -1.03 -8.03
C ARG A 100 -20.10 -0.23 -6.82
N PRO A 101 -19.62 1.02 -6.62
CA PRO A 101 -20.04 1.83 -5.49
C PRO A 101 -21.54 2.14 -5.54
N THR A 102 -22.21 2.16 -4.40
CA THR A 102 -23.62 2.54 -4.30
C THR A 102 -23.86 4.01 -4.63
N LYS A 103 -22.88 4.89 -4.31
CA LYS A 103 -22.92 6.34 -4.56
C LYS A 103 -21.73 6.81 -5.37
N HIS A 104 -21.89 7.91 -6.10
CA HIS A 104 -20.80 8.55 -6.86
C HIS A 104 -20.10 7.65 -7.90
N GLN A 105 -20.81 6.70 -8.49
CA GLN A 105 -20.26 5.71 -9.44
C GLN A 105 -19.40 6.33 -10.54
N LYS A 106 -19.88 7.43 -11.17
CA LYS A 106 -19.20 8.12 -12.29
C LYS A 106 -17.75 8.54 -11.99
N ILE A 107 -17.38 8.79 -10.74
CA ILE A 107 -16.03 9.23 -10.39
C ILE A 107 -15.05 8.06 -10.23
N PHE A 108 -15.56 6.85 -10.03
CA PHE A 108 -14.76 5.64 -9.95
C PHE A 108 -14.69 4.88 -11.29
N TYR A 109 -15.52 5.24 -12.26
CA TYR A 109 -15.57 4.56 -13.56
C TYR A 109 -14.36 4.94 -14.42
N SER A 110 -13.54 3.94 -14.75
CA SER A 110 -12.41 4.05 -15.67
C SER A 110 -12.89 3.85 -17.11
N GLY A 111 -12.80 4.90 -17.93
CA GLY A 111 -13.11 4.78 -19.35
C GLY A 111 -12.16 3.86 -20.12
N LYS A 112 -10.94 3.66 -19.61
CA LYS A 112 -9.92 2.77 -20.17
C LYS A 112 -10.23 1.31 -19.87
N GLN A 113 -10.52 0.98 -18.62
CA GLN A 113 -10.79 -0.39 -18.15
C GLN A 113 -12.25 -0.82 -18.36
N LYS A 114 -13.17 0.14 -18.60
CA LYS A 114 -14.62 -0.10 -18.72
C LYS A 114 -15.29 -0.63 -17.44
N GLU A 115 -14.66 -0.38 -16.29
CA GLU A 115 -15.12 -0.82 -14.97
C GLU A 115 -14.85 0.22 -13.89
N HIS A 116 -15.34 -0.02 -12.66
CA HIS A 116 -15.07 0.83 -11.51
C HIS A 116 -13.71 0.46 -10.91
N THR A 117 -12.82 1.46 -10.81
CA THR A 117 -11.45 1.24 -10.34
C THR A 117 -11.02 2.29 -9.32
N LEU A 118 -10.01 1.91 -8.53
CA LEU A 118 -9.14 2.82 -7.80
C LEU A 118 -7.79 2.88 -8.49
N LYS A 119 -7.24 4.07 -8.62
CA LYS A 119 -5.88 4.30 -9.10
C LYS A 119 -4.92 4.45 -7.94
N THR A 120 -3.78 3.82 -8.05
CA THR A 120 -2.68 3.97 -7.11
C THR A 120 -1.43 4.36 -7.88
N GLN A 121 -1.02 5.62 -7.74
CA GLN A 121 0.28 6.07 -8.24
C GLN A 121 1.36 5.56 -7.29
N LEU A 122 2.37 4.90 -7.88
CA LEU A 122 3.55 4.42 -7.18
C LEU A 122 4.77 5.21 -7.63
N ILE A 123 5.65 5.51 -6.68
CA ILE A 123 7.01 5.97 -6.97
C ILE A 123 7.97 5.01 -6.30
N ILE A 124 8.83 4.42 -7.10
CA ILE A 124 9.81 3.41 -6.66
C ILE A 124 11.23 3.83 -7.01
N GLU A 125 12.17 3.40 -6.22
CA GLU A 125 13.59 3.46 -6.52
C GLU A 125 13.94 2.38 -7.55
N GLN A 126 14.54 2.76 -8.67
CA GLN A 126 14.79 1.84 -9.77
C GLN A 126 15.75 0.69 -9.41
N LYS A 127 16.80 0.95 -8.62
CA LYS A 127 17.81 -0.07 -8.28
C LYS A 127 17.29 -1.13 -7.30
N THR A 128 16.58 -0.70 -6.27
CA THR A 128 16.16 -1.58 -5.17
C THR A 128 14.72 -2.01 -5.28
N LEU A 129 13.95 -1.43 -6.21
CA LEU A 129 12.51 -1.60 -6.39
C LEU A 129 11.69 -1.26 -5.13
N LYS A 130 12.28 -0.53 -4.18
CA LYS A 130 11.58 -0.13 -2.97
C LYS A 130 10.58 0.98 -3.26
N ILE A 131 9.38 0.81 -2.74
CA ILE A 131 8.34 1.84 -2.82
C ILE A 131 8.74 3.01 -1.92
N ILE A 132 8.79 4.21 -2.50
CA ILE A 132 9.10 5.44 -1.79
C ILE A 132 7.81 6.08 -1.26
N CYS A 133 6.83 6.27 -2.14
CA CYS A 133 5.53 6.81 -1.74
C CYS A 133 4.41 6.37 -2.67
N LEU A 134 3.20 6.47 -2.16
CA LEU A 134 1.96 6.15 -2.86
C LEU A 134 1.02 7.34 -2.86
N LYS A 135 0.14 7.41 -3.87
CA LYS A 135 -1.01 8.30 -3.90
C LYS A 135 -2.20 7.60 -4.52
N HIS A 136 -3.28 7.52 -3.77
CA HIS A 136 -4.53 6.94 -4.27
C HIS A 136 -5.39 8.00 -4.95
N GLY A 137 -6.14 7.56 -5.94
CA GLY A 137 -7.09 8.36 -6.70
C GLY A 137 -8.26 7.53 -7.21
N LYS A 138 -9.23 8.20 -7.82
CA LYS A 138 -10.43 7.58 -8.37
C LYS A 138 -10.18 7.18 -9.83
N GLY A 139 -10.80 6.10 -10.31
CA GLY A 139 -10.57 5.55 -11.64
C GLY A 139 -10.73 6.55 -12.81
N LYS A 140 -11.65 7.51 -12.68
CA LYS A 140 -11.85 8.58 -13.67
C LYS A 140 -10.65 9.52 -13.81
N ASN A 141 -9.75 9.60 -12.83
CA ASN A 141 -8.67 10.57 -12.85
C ASN A 141 -7.63 10.22 -13.92
N HIS A 142 -7.19 11.20 -14.70
CA HIS A 142 -5.99 11.08 -15.52
C HIS A 142 -4.74 10.96 -14.64
N ASP A 143 -3.77 10.15 -15.04
CA ASP A 143 -2.55 9.84 -14.29
C ASP A 143 -1.75 11.10 -13.97
N PHE A 144 -1.57 11.99 -14.97
CA PHE A 144 -0.92 13.27 -14.76
C PHE A 144 -1.68 14.21 -13.80
N ARG A 145 -3.03 14.14 -13.76
CA ARG A 145 -3.84 14.89 -12.80
C ARG A 145 -3.66 14.32 -11.39
N LEU A 146 -3.58 13.00 -11.27
CA LEU A 146 -3.29 12.34 -10.00
C LEU A 146 -1.93 12.78 -9.46
N PHE A 147 -0.90 12.83 -10.32
CA PHE A 147 0.41 13.36 -9.98
C PHE A 147 0.35 14.81 -9.48
N LYS A 148 -0.28 15.72 -10.22
CA LYS A 148 -0.43 17.13 -9.79
C LYS A 148 -1.09 17.24 -8.41
N ASN A 149 -2.14 16.46 -8.18
CA ASN A 149 -2.88 16.45 -6.92
C ASN A 149 -2.09 15.78 -5.76
N SER A 150 -1.02 15.06 -6.06
CA SER A 150 -0.16 14.43 -5.03
C SER A 150 0.69 15.45 -4.27
N GLY A 151 0.95 16.61 -4.88
CA GLY A 151 1.86 17.60 -4.35
C GLY A 151 3.30 17.09 -4.21
N ILE A 152 3.68 16.10 -5.03
CA ILE A 152 5.04 15.57 -5.04
C ILE A 152 5.93 16.55 -5.78
N LYS A 153 7.10 16.81 -5.19
CA LYS A 153 8.20 17.59 -5.79
C LYS A 153 9.47 16.74 -5.78
N PHE A 154 10.31 16.93 -6.76
CA PHE A 154 11.57 16.21 -6.92
C PHE A 154 12.75 17.16 -6.76
N ARG A 155 13.88 16.66 -6.24
CA ARG A 155 15.15 17.38 -6.31
C ARG A 155 15.61 17.47 -7.78
N GLU A 156 16.29 18.53 -8.17
CA GLU A 156 16.65 18.81 -9.58
C GLU A 156 17.51 17.72 -10.23
N LEU A 157 18.35 17.06 -9.46
CA LEU A 157 19.26 16.02 -9.96
C LEU A 157 18.59 14.66 -10.16
N LEU A 158 17.41 14.45 -9.60
CA LEU A 158 16.72 13.17 -9.64
C LEU A 158 16.15 12.93 -11.05
N LYS A 159 16.54 11.83 -11.68
CA LYS A 159 15.98 11.38 -12.96
C LYS A 159 14.66 10.66 -12.73
N LEU A 160 13.67 10.91 -13.56
CA LEU A 160 12.35 10.32 -13.47
C LEU A 160 12.01 9.58 -14.77
N ILE A 161 11.64 8.31 -14.64
CA ILE A 161 11.03 7.52 -15.71
C ILE A 161 9.53 7.45 -15.43
N ALA A 162 8.72 7.85 -16.40
CA ALA A 162 7.26 7.72 -16.35
C ALA A 162 6.73 7.31 -17.73
N ASP A 163 5.53 6.73 -17.75
CA ASP A 163 4.91 6.33 -18.99
C ASP A 163 4.32 7.54 -19.76
N LYS A 164 3.79 7.28 -20.98
CA LYS A 164 3.17 8.31 -21.82
C LYS A 164 1.94 8.97 -21.21
N GLY A 165 1.32 8.39 -20.19
CA GLY A 165 0.19 8.98 -19.46
C GLY A 165 0.54 10.26 -18.71
N TYR A 166 1.83 10.53 -18.52
CA TYR A 166 2.36 11.72 -17.84
C TYR A 166 2.81 12.84 -18.79
N GLN A 167 2.19 12.95 -19.95
CA GLN A 167 2.52 14.03 -20.90
C GLN A 167 2.49 15.41 -20.23
N GLY A 168 3.60 16.15 -20.36
CA GLY A 168 3.78 17.47 -19.74
C GLY A 168 4.55 17.45 -18.42
N ILE A 169 4.96 16.28 -17.90
CA ILE A 169 5.76 16.19 -16.68
C ILE A 169 7.12 16.89 -16.83
N ALA A 170 7.71 16.88 -18.03
CA ALA A 170 8.96 17.57 -18.33
C ALA A 170 8.87 19.11 -18.10
N LYS A 171 7.67 19.69 -18.13
CA LYS A 171 7.45 21.11 -17.76
C LYS A 171 7.55 21.35 -16.25
N ILE A 172 7.38 20.29 -15.45
CA ILE A 172 7.42 20.36 -13.98
C ILE A 172 8.79 19.89 -13.48
N HIS A 173 9.38 18.90 -14.16
CA HIS A 173 10.68 18.33 -13.80
C HIS A 173 11.50 18.09 -15.07
N LYS A 174 12.61 18.84 -15.22
CA LYS A 174 13.42 18.85 -16.46
C LYS A 174 14.12 17.54 -16.79
N LYS A 175 14.27 16.64 -15.81
CA LYS A 175 14.91 15.32 -15.96
C LYS A 175 13.90 14.16 -15.97
N ALA A 176 12.66 14.42 -16.44
CA ALA A 176 11.63 13.41 -16.66
C ALA A 176 11.62 12.94 -18.13
#